data_9bb785580e1969f5ff6d852486c11513
#
_entry.id   9bb785580e1969f5ff6d852486c11513
#
_cell.length_a   1.000
_cell.length_b   1.000
_cell.length_c   1.000
_cell.angle_alpha   90.00
_cell.angle_beta   90.00
_cell.angle_gamma   90.00
#
_symmetry.space_group_name_H-M   'P 1'
#
loop_
_entity.id
_entity.type
_entity.pdbx_description
1 polymer ?
#
loop_
_entity_poly.entity_id
_entity_poly.type
_entity_poly.pdbx_seq_one_letter_code
_entity_poly.pdbx_strand_id
1 'polypeptide(L)'
;MYTEIEDNEMMDVVTREKLVADLKVVIADTEELLRATADQAGEKIAAIRVKAEENLRNAKLRLARAEAAIVERTKAAAKATDDYVRANPWRAV
;
A
#
# COMPACT_ATOMS: atom_id res chain seq x y z
N MET A 1 26.39 -12.61 2.39
CA MET A 1 25.26 -13.12 3.18
C MET A 1 24.47 -12.04 3.89
N TYR A 2 25.10 -11.16 4.65
CA TYR A 2 24.40 -10.06 5.32
C TYR A 2 23.78 -9.07 4.36
N THR A 3 24.45 -8.79 3.25
CA THR A 3 23.99 -7.86 2.21
C THR A 3 22.71 -8.36 1.53
N GLU A 4 22.58 -9.67 1.33
CA GLU A 4 21.39 -10.27 0.73
C GLU A 4 20.15 -10.12 1.59
N ILE A 5 20.28 -10.23 2.94
CA ILE A 5 19.17 -10.07 3.87
C ILE A 5 18.71 -8.62 3.91
N GLU A 6 19.63 -7.66 3.94
CA GLU A 6 19.34 -6.23 3.91
C GLU A 6 18.71 -5.82 2.58
N ASP A 7 19.22 -6.32 1.45
CA ASP A 7 18.67 -6.06 0.13
C ASP A 7 17.25 -6.60 0.00
N ASN A 8 16.96 -7.78 0.56
CA ASN A 8 15.63 -8.37 0.56
C ASN A 8 14.63 -7.54 1.37
N GLU A 9 15.03 -6.99 2.51
CA GLU A 9 14.18 -6.12 3.31
C GLU A 9 13.89 -4.80 2.58
N MET A 10 14.88 -4.20 1.95
CA MET A 10 14.70 -2.99 1.16
C MET A 10 13.83 -3.23 -0.07
N MET A 11 14.03 -4.35 -0.77
CA MET A 11 13.21 -4.74 -1.90
C MET A 11 11.76 -5.01 -1.50
N ASP A 12 11.51 -5.59 -0.31
CA ASP A 12 10.18 -5.83 0.21
C ASP A 12 9.43 -4.50 0.43
N VAL A 13 10.08 -3.50 1.02
CA VAL A 13 9.49 -2.17 1.22
C VAL A 13 9.22 -1.48 -0.11
N VAL A 14 10.19 -1.47 -1.04
CA VAL A 14 10.05 -0.88 -2.37
C VAL A 14 8.93 -1.57 -3.15
N THR A 15 8.84 -2.89 -3.09
CA THR A 15 7.79 -3.68 -3.75
C THR A 15 6.41 -3.34 -3.18
N ARG A 16 6.30 -3.17 -1.87
CA ARG A 16 5.04 -2.79 -1.21
C ARG A 16 4.62 -1.38 -1.59
N GLU A 17 5.55 -0.43 -1.63
CA GLU A 17 5.26 0.93 -2.07
C GLU A 17 4.78 0.96 -3.51
N LYS A 18 5.38 0.16 -4.38
CA LYS A 18 4.94 0.03 -5.77
C LYS A 18 3.55 -0.58 -5.86
N LEU A 19 3.27 -1.62 -5.09
CA LEU A 19 1.94 -2.24 -5.04
C LEU A 19 0.89 -1.24 -4.56
N VAL A 20 1.21 -0.45 -3.55
CA VAL A 20 0.32 0.61 -3.05
C VAL A 20 0.05 1.64 -4.15
N ALA A 21 1.08 2.09 -4.86
CA ALA A 21 0.93 3.05 -5.95
C ALA A 21 0.06 2.49 -7.08
N ASP A 22 0.31 1.24 -7.49
CA ASP A 22 -0.45 0.56 -8.53
C ASP A 22 -1.91 0.35 -8.10
N LEU A 23 -2.15 -0.01 -6.86
CA LEU A 23 -3.48 -0.21 -6.31
C LEU A 23 -4.26 1.11 -6.28
N LYS A 24 -3.62 2.22 -5.95
CA LYS A 24 -4.24 3.56 -5.99
C LYS A 24 -4.72 3.91 -7.40
N VAL A 25 -3.94 3.59 -8.41
CA VAL A 25 -4.31 3.81 -9.81
C VAL A 25 -5.53 2.95 -10.19
N VAL A 26 -5.52 1.68 -9.83
CA VAL A 26 -6.65 0.77 -10.10
C VAL A 26 -7.92 1.25 -9.41
N ILE A 27 -7.83 1.70 -8.16
CA ILE A 27 -8.96 2.25 -7.40
C ILE A 27 -9.51 3.49 -8.11
N ALA A 28 -8.66 4.42 -8.50
CA ALA A 28 -9.07 5.64 -9.19
C ALA A 28 -9.75 5.34 -10.52
N ASP A 29 -9.19 4.42 -11.30
CA ASP A 29 -9.74 3.99 -12.58
C ASP A 29 -11.10 3.29 -12.41
N THR A 30 -11.25 2.47 -11.38
CA THR A 30 -12.51 1.79 -11.07
C THR A 30 -13.58 2.81 -10.66
N GLU A 31 -13.24 3.81 -9.86
CA GLU A 31 -14.15 4.89 -9.47
C GLU A 31 -14.60 5.69 -10.69
N GLU A 32 -13.69 5.97 -11.61
CA GLU A 32 -14.00 6.67 -12.84
C GLU A 32 -14.94 5.86 -13.72
N LEU A 33 -14.69 4.56 -13.88
CA LEU A 33 -15.58 3.66 -14.61
C LEU A 33 -16.98 3.60 -14.00
N LEU A 34 -17.07 3.55 -12.68
CA LEU A 34 -18.37 3.56 -11.98
C LEU A 34 -19.13 4.85 -12.23
N ARG A 35 -18.46 6.00 -12.26
CA ARG A 35 -19.09 7.28 -12.59
C ARG A 35 -19.54 7.32 -14.05
N ALA A 36 -18.68 6.88 -14.96
CA ALA A 36 -18.98 6.88 -16.39
C ALA A 36 -20.14 5.97 -16.74
N THR A 37 -20.37 4.89 -15.97
CA THR A 37 -21.46 3.94 -16.20
C THR A 37 -22.69 4.18 -15.34
N ALA A 38 -22.73 5.28 -14.58
CA ALA A 38 -23.83 5.56 -13.66
C ALA A 38 -25.19 5.67 -14.37
N ASP A 39 -25.20 6.15 -15.59
CA ASP A 39 -26.42 6.36 -16.41
C ASP A 39 -26.79 5.12 -17.23
N GLN A 40 -26.00 4.07 -17.18
CA GLN A 40 -26.30 2.88 -17.98
C GLN A 40 -27.41 2.05 -17.34
N ALA A 41 -28.43 1.72 -18.15
CA ALA A 41 -29.55 0.88 -17.73
C ALA A 41 -29.31 -0.58 -18.16
N GLY A 42 -29.81 -1.52 -17.37
CA GLY A 42 -29.75 -2.95 -17.67
C GLY A 42 -29.35 -3.77 -16.44
N GLU A 43 -29.95 -4.95 -16.32
CA GLU A 43 -29.70 -5.84 -15.17
C GLU A 43 -28.26 -6.33 -15.11
N LYS A 44 -27.66 -6.65 -16.25
CA LYS A 44 -26.26 -7.10 -16.32
C LYS A 44 -25.31 -6.00 -15.88
N ILE A 45 -25.55 -4.77 -16.33
CA ILE A 45 -24.71 -3.62 -15.97
C ILE A 45 -24.87 -3.32 -14.47
N ALA A 46 -26.09 -3.34 -13.95
CA ALA A 46 -26.34 -3.15 -12.53
C ALA A 46 -25.63 -4.19 -11.67
N ALA A 47 -25.68 -5.45 -12.07
CA ALA A 47 -24.98 -6.55 -11.35
C ALA A 47 -23.47 -6.37 -11.38
N ILE A 48 -22.89 -6.01 -12.51
CA ILE A 48 -21.45 -5.75 -12.66
C ILE A 48 -21.04 -4.56 -11.79
N ARG A 49 -21.86 -3.50 -11.77
CA ARG A 49 -21.57 -2.32 -10.96
C ARG A 49 -21.56 -2.63 -9.46
N VAL A 50 -22.53 -3.42 -8.97
CA VAL A 50 -22.56 -3.85 -7.57
C VAL A 50 -21.31 -4.62 -7.23
N LYS A 51 -20.89 -5.53 -8.09
CA LYS A 51 -19.68 -6.32 -7.90
C LYS A 51 -18.42 -5.44 -7.92
N ALA A 52 -18.35 -4.47 -8.82
CA ALA A 52 -17.25 -3.52 -8.90
C ALA A 52 -17.18 -2.63 -7.66
N GLU A 53 -18.32 -2.17 -7.14
CA GLU A 53 -18.38 -1.38 -5.90
C GLU A 53 -17.89 -2.19 -4.70
N GLU A 54 -18.27 -3.46 -4.62
CA GLU A 54 -17.81 -4.37 -3.56
C GLU A 54 -16.30 -4.61 -3.65
N ASN A 55 -15.79 -4.88 -4.85
CA ASN A 55 -14.37 -5.05 -5.09
C ASN A 55 -13.58 -3.77 -4.77
N LEU A 56 -14.13 -2.62 -5.09
CA LEU A 56 -13.53 -1.32 -4.79
C LEU A 56 -13.40 -1.12 -3.28
N ARG A 57 -14.44 -1.46 -2.53
CA ARG A 57 -14.46 -1.35 -1.08
C ARG A 57 -13.38 -2.25 -0.46
N ASN A 58 -13.28 -3.48 -0.94
CA ASN A 58 -12.25 -4.42 -0.50
C ASN A 58 -10.83 -3.94 -0.86
N ALA A 59 -10.66 -3.37 -2.05
CA ALA A 59 -9.39 -2.82 -2.49
C ALA A 59 -8.95 -1.64 -1.61
N LYS A 60 -9.87 -0.77 -1.24
CA LYS A 60 -9.59 0.35 -0.32
C LYS A 60 -9.16 -0.13 1.06
N LEU A 61 -9.80 -1.20 1.57
CA LEU A 61 -9.40 -1.80 2.84
C LEU A 61 -7.98 -2.39 2.77
N ARG A 62 -7.67 -3.09 1.69
CA ARG A 62 -6.34 -3.65 1.47
C ARG A 62 -5.29 -2.57 1.35
N LEU A 63 -5.62 -1.48 0.67
CA LEU A 63 -4.75 -0.33 0.53
C LEU A 63 -4.43 0.29 1.90
N ALA A 64 -5.46 0.51 2.72
CA ALA A 64 -5.28 1.07 4.06
C ALA A 64 -4.38 0.18 4.93
N ARG A 65 -4.55 -1.14 4.87
CA ARG A 65 -3.71 -2.10 5.60
C ARG A 65 -2.27 -2.09 5.11
N ALA A 66 -2.08 -2.01 3.79
CA ALA A 66 -0.74 -1.97 3.19
C ALA A 66 0.00 -0.69 3.57
N GLU A 67 -0.68 0.46 3.55
CA GLU A 67 -0.11 1.74 3.96
C GLU A 67 0.25 1.73 5.46
N ALA A 68 -0.61 1.19 6.31
CA ALA A 68 -0.35 1.07 7.73
C ALA A 68 0.88 0.19 8.00
N ALA A 69 1.03 -0.92 7.29
CA ALA A 69 2.17 -1.81 7.42
C ALA A 69 3.48 -1.11 7.02
N ILE A 70 3.47 -0.30 5.98
CA ILE A 70 4.64 0.48 5.55
C ILE A 70 5.02 1.50 6.62
N VAL A 71 4.05 2.22 7.16
CA VAL A 71 4.28 3.22 8.22
C VAL A 71 4.87 2.56 9.46
N GLU A 72 4.35 1.43 9.90
CA GLU A 72 4.87 0.70 11.05
C GLU A 72 6.31 0.24 10.84
N ARG A 73 6.65 -0.27 9.68
CA ARG A 73 8.03 -0.67 9.36
C ARG A 73 8.99 0.52 9.36
N THR A 74 8.55 1.65 8.82
CA THR A 74 9.34 2.88 8.82
C THR A 74 9.59 3.37 10.24
N LYS A 75 8.58 3.34 11.10
CA LYS A 75 8.73 3.71 12.51
C LYS A 75 9.66 2.78 13.26
N ALA A 76 9.55 1.47 13.03
CA ALA A 76 10.42 0.49 13.66
C ALA A 76 11.89 0.68 13.25
N ALA A 77 12.15 0.95 11.97
CA ALA A 77 13.49 1.23 11.46
C ALA A 77 14.06 2.52 12.05
N ALA A 78 13.26 3.58 12.13
CA ALA A 78 13.66 4.86 12.73
C ALA A 78 13.99 4.69 14.22
N LYS A 79 13.17 3.96 14.95
CA LYS A 79 13.41 3.68 16.37
C LYS A 79 14.69 2.88 16.58
N ALA A 80 14.95 1.85 15.78
CA ALA A 80 16.15 1.05 15.85
C ALA A 80 17.41 1.91 15.63
N THR A 81 17.37 2.82 14.67
CA THR A 81 18.46 3.76 14.41
C THR A 81 18.68 4.72 15.58
N ASP A 82 17.62 5.26 16.14
CA ASP A 82 17.67 6.17 17.30
C ASP A 82 18.23 5.46 18.52
N ASP A 83 17.80 4.24 18.81
CA ASP A 83 18.29 3.42 19.91
C ASP A 83 19.79 3.12 19.74
N TYR A 84 20.25 2.84 18.54
CA TYR A 84 21.66 2.63 18.23
C TYR A 84 22.49 3.88 18.53
N VAL A 85 22.04 5.04 18.09
CA VAL A 85 22.74 6.32 18.32
C VAL A 85 22.79 6.62 19.81
N ARG A 86 21.76 6.37 20.57
CA ARG A 86 21.73 6.56 22.02
C ARG A 86 22.67 5.63 22.75
N ALA A 87 22.79 4.38 22.30
CA ALA A 87 23.69 3.38 22.89
C ALA A 87 25.15 3.69 22.57
N ASN A 88 25.46 4.33 21.45
CA ASN A 88 26.80 4.62 20.96
C ASN A 88 26.96 6.08 20.52
N PRO A 89 26.75 7.07 21.41
CA PRO A 89 26.74 8.48 21.03
C PRO A 89 28.08 8.98 20.48
N TRP A 90 29.17 8.39 20.92
CA TRP A 90 30.53 8.78 20.49
C TRP A 90 30.92 8.18 19.14
N ARG A 91 30.21 7.17 18.65
CA ARG A 91 30.39 6.64 17.31
C ARG A 91 29.59 7.43 16.25
N ALA A 92 28.59 8.17 16.67
CA ALA A 92 27.75 8.97 15.80
C ALA A 92 28.37 10.31 15.42
N VAL A 93 29.47 10.68 16.09
CA VAL A 93 30.28 11.86 15.79
C VAL A 93 31.37 11.49 14.79
#